data_33b4d697996d5680bbcc13554a2a040a
#
_entry.id   33b4d697996d5680bbcc13554a2a040a
#
_cell.length_a   1.000
_cell.length_b   1.000
_cell.length_c   1.000
_cell.angle_alpha   90.00
_cell.angle_beta   90.00
_cell.angle_gamma   90.00
#
_symmetry.space_group_name_H-M   'P 1'
#
loop_
_entity.id
_entity.type
_entity.pdbx_description
1 polymer ?
#
loop_
_entity_poly.entity_id
_entity_poly.type
_entity_poly.pdbx_seq_one_letter_code
_entity_poly.pdbx_strand_id
1 'polypeptide(L)'
;VDPIDAGEIWHMFDQKAEMPLTKINIDQLPNINLSKYTTLILANGNYSSLTEKSSAKIDQWIQNGGTIIGYQDAIKWMNEAKITTLELKSKNTEAKDVSFEQVDDYKGAQEVAGSIFETKLDLSHPINYGMPRNILPMFRNTSIIIEPNKNSFNNPIQYTANPLISGYISKPKLELLKSTVPFQLSKKGEGRVLYFTDNTNFRGFWLGTEKLLWNAIFFNKLM
;
A
#
# COMPACT_ATOMS: atom_id res chain seq x y z
N VAL A 1 2.63 6.07 13.02
CA VAL A 1 2.71 6.46 11.61
C VAL A 1 4.15 6.88 11.33
N ASP A 2 4.71 6.42 10.23
CA ASP A 2 6.03 6.86 9.78
C ASP A 2 5.93 8.33 9.33
N PRO A 3 6.74 9.24 9.90
CA PRO A 3 6.64 10.66 9.57
C PRO A 3 7.16 10.98 8.17
N ILE A 4 8.08 10.17 7.61
CA ILE A 4 8.62 10.38 6.27
C ILE A 4 7.54 10.02 5.25
N ASP A 5 6.95 8.83 5.34
CA ASP A 5 5.90 8.39 4.41
C ASP A 5 4.67 9.29 4.47
N ALA A 6 4.26 9.75 5.67
CA ALA A 6 3.19 10.73 5.81
C ALA A 6 3.56 12.09 5.21
N GLY A 7 4.82 12.50 5.36
CA GLY A 7 5.37 13.73 4.81
C GLY A 7 5.41 13.73 3.27
N GLU A 8 5.72 12.60 2.65
CA GLU A 8 5.72 12.43 1.18
C GLU A 8 4.31 12.65 0.60
N ILE A 9 3.29 12.09 1.23
CA ILE A 9 1.89 12.29 0.85
C ILE A 9 1.51 13.76 1.03
N TRP A 10 1.81 14.34 2.21
CA TRP A 10 1.54 15.76 2.46
C TRP A 10 2.22 16.67 1.44
N HIS A 11 3.50 16.44 1.15
CA HIS A 11 4.27 17.23 0.18
C HIS A 11 3.63 17.20 -1.22
N MET A 12 3.14 16.05 -1.66
CA MET A 12 2.48 15.93 -2.95
C MET A 12 1.23 16.81 -3.04
N PHE A 13 0.40 16.85 -1.99
CA PHE A 13 -0.81 17.67 -1.97
C PHE A 13 -0.50 19.15 -1.76
N ASP A 14 0.23 19.46 -0.70
CA ASP A 14 0.44 20.83 -0.23
C ASP A 14 1.40 21.60 -1.14
N GLN A 15 2.55 20.99 -1.50
CA GLN A 15 3.62 21.69 -2.21
C GLN A 15 3.54 21.57 -3.73
N LYS A 16 3.08 20.41 -4.25
CA LYS A 16 3.02 20.23 -5.71
C LYS A 16 1.68 20.63 -6.30
N ALA A 17 0.58 20.36 -5.59
CA ALA A 17 -0.76 20.59 -6.12
C ALA A 17 -1.47 21.78 -5.49
N GLU A 18 -0.88 22.43 -4.47
CA GLU A 18 -1.50 23.52 -3.70
C GLU A 18 -2.90 23.15 -3.18
N MET A 19 -3.09 21.87 -2.86
CA MET A 19 -4.36 21.29 -2.44
C MET A 19 -4.32 20.97 -0.95
N PRO A 20 -5.11 21.66 -0.12
CA PRO A 20 -5.10 21.45 1.31
C PRO A 20 -5.60 20.04 1.68
N LEU A 21 -4.94 19.42 2.63
CA LEU A 21 -5.38 18.18 3.26
C LEU A 21 -5.44 18.34 4.78
N THR A 22 -6.32 17.59 5.43
CA THR A 22 -6.42 17.55 6.88
C THR A 22 -5.52 16.45 7.44
N LYS A 23 -4.50 16.83 8.19
CA LYS A 23 -3.68 15.88 8.97
C LYS A 23 -4.35 15.59 10.30
N ILE A 24 -4.56 14.32 10.59
CA ILE A 24 -5.27 13.85 11.79
C ILE A 24 -4.30 12.98 12.60
N ASN A 25 -4.10 13.33 13.88
CA ASN A 25 -3.40 12.42 14.77
C ASN A 25 -4.27 11.18 15.05
N ILE A 26 -3.63 10.03 15.15
CA ILE A 26 -4.30 8.75 15.36
C ILE A 26 -5.22 8.78 16.60
N ASP A 27 -4.78 9.44 17.67
CA ASP A 27 -5.54 9.56 18.92
C ASP A 27 -6.81 10.43 18.79
N GLN A 28 -6.86 11.30 17.79
CA GLN A 28 -8.01 12.16 17.51
C GLN A 28 -9.03 11.48 16.59
N LEU A 29 -8.65 10.47 15.86
CA LEU A 29 -9.49 9.80 14.86
C LEU A 29 -10.83 9.31 15.44
N PRO A 30 -10.91 8.77 16.68
CA PRO A 30 -12.19 8.39 17.30
C PRO A 30 -13.21 9.54 17.40
N ASN A 31 -12.73 10.78 17.56
CA ASN A 31 -13.56 11.97 17.80
C ASN A 31 -13.87 12.77 16.53
N ILE A 32 -13.20 12.49 15.42
CA ILE A 32 -13.38 13.21 14.14
C ILE A 32 -14.69 12.81 13.48
N ASN A 33 -15.42 13.78 12.97
CA ASN A 33 -16.58 13.49 12.11
C ASN A 33 -16.11 13.13 10.70
N LEU A 34 -16.06 11.82 10.39
CA LEU A 34 -15.63 11.29 9.10
C LEU A 34 -16.58 11.64 7.94
N SER A 35 -17.84 12.01 8.21
CA SER A 35 -18.77 12.38 7.12
C SER A 35 -18.37 13.64 6.35
N LYS A 36 -17.43 14.42 6.89
CA LYS A 36 -16.85 15.58 6.21
C LYS A 36 -15.80 15.23 5.16
N TYR A 37 -15.35 13.98 5.12
CA TYR A 37 -14.26 13.52 4.27
C TYR A 37 -14.75 12.44 3.31
N THR A 38 -14.24 12.49 2.09
CA THR A 38 -14.52 11.48 1.06
C THR A 38 -13.47 10.38 1.06
N THR A 39 -12.25 10.72 1.46
CA THR A 39 -11.10 9.81 1.42
C THR A 39 -10.29 9.92 2.70
N LEU A 40 -9.92 8.79 3.27
CA LEU A 40 -9.00 8.64 4.39
C LEU A 40 -7.76 7.89 3.93
N ILE A 41 -6.58 8.49 4.10
CA ILE A 41 -5.30 7.86 3.76
C ILE A 41 -4.61 7.46 5.07
N LEU A 42 -4.31 6.18 5.19
CA LEU A 42 -3.47 5.63 6.24
C LEU A 42 -2.05 5.45 5.67
N ALA A 43 -1.16 6.39 5.96
CA ALA A 43 0.25 6.26 5.61
C ALA A 43 0.88 5.05 6.31
N ASN A 44 2.06 4.63 5.88
CA ASN A 44 2.80 3.55 6.54
C ASN A 44 2.92 3.80 8.06
N GLY A 45 2.73 2.76 8.86
CA GLY A 45 2.86 2.85 10.29
C GLY A 45 2.01 1.87 11.08
N ASN A 46 2.19 1.90 12.40
CA ASN A 46 1.45 1.08 13.34
C ASN A 46 0.15 1.78 13.77
N TYR A 47 -0.96 1.10 13.63
CA TYR A 47 -2.31 1.56 13.97
C TYR A 47 -2.96 0.75 15.09
N SER A 48 -2.20 -0.07 15.82
CA SER A 48 -2.69 -0.94 16.91
C SER A 48 -3.32 -0.20 18.08
N SER A 49 -3.06 1.11 18.22
CA SER A 49 -3.71 1.98 19.21
C SER A 49 -5.17 2.31 18.87
N LEU A 50 -5.60 2.08 17.63
CA LEU A 50 -7.01 2.25 17.26
C LEU A 50 -7.86 1.15 17.86
N THR A 51 -8.83 1.55 18.67
CA THR A 51 -9.74 0.63 19.34
C THR A 51 -10.76 0.01 18.37
N GLU A 52 -11.42 -1.05 18.81
CA GLU A 52 -12.51 -1.69 18.07
C GLU A 52 -13.64 -0.68 17.73
N LYS A 53 -13.93 0.28 18.62
CA LYS A 53 -14.87 1.36 18.37
C LYS A 53 -14.43 2.24 17.20
N SER A 54 -13.14 2.52 17.09
CA SER A 54 -12.59 3.32 15.97
C SER A 54 -12.68 2.54 14.66
N SER A 55 -12.37 1.25 14.68
CA SER A 55 -12.49 0.37 13.51
C SER A 55 -13.93 0.28 13.01
N ALA A 56 -14.89 0.08 13.92
CA ALA A 56 -16.31 0.05 13.58
C ALA A 56 -16.80 1.37 12.97
N LYS A 57 -16.33 2.51 13.48
CA LYS A 57 -16.65 3.84 12.93
C LYS A 57 -16.12 4.01 11.51
N ILE A 58 -14.88 3.61 11.29
CA ILE A 58 -14.27 3.67 9.95
C ILE A 58 -15.01 2.72 9.00
N ASP A 59 -15.32 1.52 9.44
CA ASP A 59 -16.05 0.52 8.67
C ASP A 59 -17.43 1.05 8.24
N GLN A 60 -18.20 1.62 9.17
CA GLN A 60 -19.48 2.23 8.88
C GLN A 60 -19.36 3.38 7.88
N TRP A 61 -18.32 4.22 8.01
CA TRP A 61 -18.07 5.32 7.09
C TRP A 61 -17.72 4.80 5.68
N ILE A 62 -16.96 3.72 5.57
CA ILE A 62 -16.67 3.08 4.27
C ILE A 62 -17.97 2.55 3.67
N GLN A 63 -18.79 1.81 4.44
CA GLN A 63 -20.06 1.27 3.97
C GLN A 63 -20.98 2.35 3.42
N ASN A 64 -20.94 3.56 3.98
CA ASN A 64 -21.70 4.72 3.55
C ASN A 64 -21.05 5.51 2.39
N GLY A 65 -20.03 4.96 1.74
CA GLY A 65 -19.44 5.52 0.53
C GLY A 65 -18.06 6.16 0.72
N GLY A 66 -17.46 6.11 1.90
CA GLY A 66 -16.08 6.57 2.13
C GLY A 66 -15.06 5.71 1.40
N THR A 67 -13.93 6.29 1.06
CA THR A 67 -12.80 5.56 0.46
C THR A 67 -11.63 5.56 1.43
N ILE A 68 -11.13 4.38 1.80
CA ILE A 68 -9.91 4.24 2.60
C ILE A 68 -8.77 3.76 1.72
N ILE A 69 -7.59 4.35 1.88
CA ILE A 69 -6.35 3.98 1.19
C ILE A 69 -5.31 3.65 2.25
N GLY A 70 -4.83 2.41 2.29
CA GLY A 70 -3.81 1.97 3.23
C GLY A 70 -2.47 1.72 2.54
N TYR A 71 -1.39 2.15 3.19
CA TYR A 71 -0.02 1.92 2.75
C TYR A 71 0.71 0.98 3.69
N GLN A 72 1.41 0.01 3.11
CA GLN A 72 2.39 -0.84 3.80
C GLN A 72 1.87 -1.41 5.14
N ASP A 73 2.46 -1.09 6.29
CA ASP A 73 2.07 -1.66 7.59
C ASP A 73 0.64 -1.29 8.04
N ALA A 74 0.06 -0.20 7.51
CA ALA A 74 -1.36 0.09 7.73
C ALA A 74 -2.27 -1.04 7.25
N ILE A 75 -1.85 -1.80 6.22
CA ILE A 75 -2.59 -2.93 5.67
C ILE A 75 -2.76 -4.05 6.72
N LYS A 76 -1.75 -4.29 7.55
CA LYS A 76 -1.83 -5.29 8.63
C LYS A 76 -2.97 -4.96 9.58
N TRP A 77 -3.01 -3.71 10.06
CA TRP A 77 -4.10 -3.26 10.92
C TRP A 77 -5.46 -3.31 10.23
N MET A 78 -5.55 -2.92 8.95
CA MET A 78 -6.81 -2.99 8.19
C MET A 78 -7.33 -4.43 8.10
N ASN A 79 -6.43 -5.39 8.00
CA ASN A 79 -6.75 -6.82 7.96
C ASN A 79 -7.20 -7.33 9.35
N GLU A 80 -6.48 -6.97 10.41
CA GLU A 80 -6.82 -7.31 11.82
C GLU A 80 -8.17 -6.70 12.22
N ALA A 81 -8.42 -5.46 11.82
CA ALA A 81 -9.67 -4.73 12.06
C ALA A 81 -10.84 -5.20 11.16
N LYS A 82 -10.63 -6.19 10.29
CA LYS A 82 -11.63 -6.72 9.33
C LYS A 82 -12.20 -5.66 8.39
N ILE A 83 -11.47 -4.58 8.17
CA ILE A 83 -11.78 -3.61 7.12
C ILE A 83 -11.57 -4.26 5.75
N THR A 84 -10.56 -5.10 5.66
CA THR A 84 -10.26 -5.94 4.50
C THR A 84 -9.99 -7.39 4.91
N THR A 85 -9.94 -8.32 3.94
CA THR A 85 -9.60 -9.73 4.12
C THR A 85 -8.57 -10.13 3.07
N LEU A 86 -7.36 -9.60 3.20
CA LEU A 86 -6.26 -9.88 2.27
C LEU A 86 -5.53 -11.16 2.64
N GLU A 87 -5.21 -11.95 1.63
CA GLU A 87 -4.28 -13.06 1.78
C GLU A 87 -2.84 -12.51 1.68
N LEU A 88 -2.17 -12.44 2.83
CA LEU A 88 -0.78 -12.04 2.91
C LEU A 88 0.13 -13.24 2.73
N LYS A 89 1.03 -13.16 1.77
CA LYS A 89 2.02 -14.20 1.50
C LYS A 89 3.23 -14.00 2.41
N SER A 90 3.56 -15.03 3.15
CA SER A 90 4.75 -15.03 3.97
C SER A 90 5.50 -16.36 3.81
N LYS A 91 6.81 -16.30 3.86
CA LYS A 91 7.65 -17.48 4.00
C LYS A 91 8.55 -17.26 5.21
N ASN A 92 8.48 -18.16 6.15
CA ASN A 92 9.43 -18.17 7.24
C ASN A 92 10.82 -18.49 6.67
N THR A 93 11.72 -17.52 6.72
CA THR A 93 13.12 -17.65 6.34
C THR A 93 13.93 -17.87 7.59
N GLU A 94 13.74 -19.04 8.24
CA GLU A 94 14.56 -19.43 9.39
C GLU A 94 16.04 -19.50 8.98
N ALA A 95 16.90 -19.02 9.86
CA ALA A 95 18.34 -19.15 9.73
C ALA A 95 18.74 -20.61 10.02
N LYS A 96 18.58 -21.50 9.03
CA LYS A 96 19.02 -22.88 9.10
C LYS A 96 20.47 -22.98 8.59
N ASP A 97 21.26 -23.76 9.28
CA ASP A 97 22.65 -24.06 8.88
C ASP A 97 23.58 -22.83 8.81
N VAL A 98 23.28 -21.79 9.59
CA VAL A 98 24.15 -20.62 9.79
C VAL A 98 24.73 -20.60 11.20
N SER A 99 25.96 -20.12 11.39
CA SER A 99 26.56 -19.95 12.72
C SER A 99 25.79 -18.88 13.51
N PHE A 100 25.89 -18.94 14.85
CA PHE A 100 25.25 -17.92 15.72
C PHE A 100 25.68 -16.49 15.34
N GLU A 101 26.92 -16.28 14.99
CA GLU A 101 27.48 -15.01 14.55
C GLU A 101 26.83 -14.48 13.27
N GLN A 102 26.41 -15.37 12.38
CA GLN A 102 25.82 -15.02 11.07
C GLN A 102 24.28 -14.86 11.09
N VAL A 103 23.62 -15.16 12.22
CA VAL A 103 22.14 -15.14 12.30
C VAL A 103 21.56 -13.77 11.98
N ASP A 104 22.17 -12.69 12.51
CA ASP A 104 21.65 -11.34 12.33
C ASP A 104 21.89 -10.84 10.89
N ASP A 105 23.04 -11.14 10.31
CA ASP A 105 23.33 -10.86 8.90
C ASP A 105 22.35 -11.60 7.97
N TYR A 106 22.10 -12.87 8.28
CA TYR A 106 21.11 -13.66 7.53
C TYR A 106 19.71 -13.05 7.60
N LYS A 107 19.26 -12.65 8.80
CA LYS A 107 17.97 -12.00 8.97
C LYS A 107 17.90 -10.66 8.23
N GLY A 108 18.94 -9.83 8.37
CA GLY A 108 19.05 -8.57 7.65
C GLY A 108 19.00 -8.74 6.13
N ALA A 109 19.65 -9.78 5.61
CA ALA A 109 19.60 -10.12 4.19
C ALA A 109 18.19 -10.53 3.69
N GLN A 110 17.26 -10.87 4.57
CA GLN A 110 15.86 -11.13 4.20
C GLN A 110 14.99 -9.86 4.15
N GLU A 111 15.50 -8.73 4.57
CA GLU A 111 14.79 -7.45 4.53
C GLU A 111 14.79 -6.85 3.11
N VAL A 112 13.68 -6.24 2.72
CA VAL A 112 13.61 -5.43 1.49
C VAL A 112 13.73 -3.96 1.90
N ALA A 113 14.98 -3.49 1.99
CA ALA A 113 15.29 -2.15 2.49
C ALA A 113 15.07 -1.02 1.46
N GLY A 114 14.92 -1.38 0.20
CA GLY A 114 14.64 -0.45 -0.90
C GLY A 114 15.17 -0.98 -2.22
N SER A 115 14.25 -1.31 -3.12
CA SER A 115 14.57 -1.83 -4.44
C SER A 115 13.50 -1.42 -5.44
N ILE A 116 13.84 -1.46 -6.72
CA ILE A 116 12.94 -1.09 -7.82
C ILE A 116 12.51 -2.35 -8.56
N PHE A 117 11.22 -2.51 -8.70
CA PHE A 117 10.62 -3.67 -9.33
C PHE A 117 9.75 -3.27 -10.52
N GLU A 118 9.80 -4.09 -11.56
CA GLU A 118 8.96 -3.97 -12.73
C GLU A 118 7.57 -4.50 -12.46
N THR A 119 6.57 -3.69 -12.79
CA THR A 119 5.16 -4.09 -12.76
C THR A 119 4.52 -3.92 -14.12
N LYS A 120 3.52 -4.76 -14.38
CA LYS A 120 2.64 -4.68 -15.55
C LYS A 120 1.30 -4.09 -15.14
N LEU A 121 0.82 -3.12 -15.94
CA LEU A 121 -0.42 -2.39 -15.72
C LEU A 121 -1.52 -2.86 -16.67
N ASP A 122 -2.73 -2.95 -16.17
CA ASP A 122 -3.95 -2.93 -16.99
C ASP A 122 -4.32 -1.46 -17.25
N LEU A 123 -4.02 -0.95 -18.43
CA LEU A 123 -4.25 0.45 -18.80
C LEU A 123 -5.74 0.82 -18.93
N SER A 124 -6.64 -0.16 -19.02
CA SER A 124 -8.08 0.06 -19.04
C SER A 124 -8.67 0.34 -17.67
N HIS A 125 -7.95 -0.05 -16.60
CA HIS A 125 -8.41 0.14 -15.22
C HIS A 125 -8.19 1.60 -14.74
N PRO A 126 -9.18 2.21 -14.03
CA PRO A 126 -9.11 3.62 -13.61
C PRO A 126 -7.87 3.99 -12.79
N ILE A 127 -7.33 3.08 -11.98
CA ILE A 127 -6.08 3.33 -11.23
C ILE A 127 -4.90 3.66 -12.14
N ASN A 128 -4.90 3.17 -13.37
CA ASN A 128 -3.81 3.32 -14.34
C ASN A 128 -4.09 4.39 -15.41
N TYR A 129 -5.17 5.17 -15.28
CA TYR A 129 -5.49 6.21 -16.26
C TYR A 129 -4.36 7.23 -16.42
N GLY A 130 -4.07 7.57 -17.66
CA GLY A 130 -3.01 8.49 -18.02
C GLY A 130 -1.58 7.94 -17.90
N MET A 131 -1.41 6.63 -17.64
CA MET A 131 -0.11 5.98 -17.73
C MET A 131 0.28 5.84 -19.22
N PRO A 132 1.53 6.22 -19.62
CA PRO A 132 1.93 6.22 -21.03
C PRO A 132 2.22 4.83 -21.60
N ARG A 133 2.44 3.83 -20.72
CA ARG A 133 2.79 2.46 -21.10
C ARG A 133 2.34 1.48 -20.01
N ASN A 134 2.27 0.22 -20.36
CA ASN A 134 1.83 -0.86 -19.47
C ASN A 134 2.94 -1.45 -18.58
N ILE A 135 4.11 -0.85 -18.56
CA ILE A 135 5.23 -1.21 -17.67
C ILE A 135 5.54 -0.01 -16.78
N LEU A 136 5.60 -0.26 -15.47
CA LEU A 136 5.87 0.77 -14.47
C LEU A 136 6.90 0.27 -13.46
N PRO A 137 8.07 0.92 -13.34
CA PRO A 137 8.99 0.69 -12.23
C PRO A 137 8.40 1.23 -10.92
N MET A 138 8.31 0.40 -9.89
CA MET A 138 7.83 0.78 -8.56
C MET A 138 8.91 0.61 -7.51
N PHE A 139 8.97 1.55 -6.57
CA PHE A 139 9.86 1.49 -5.42
C PHE A 139 9.20 0.72 -4.27
N ARG A 140 9.93 -0.25 -3.72
CA ARG A 140 9.47 -1.11 -2.65
C ARG A 140 10.49 -1.22 -1.51
N ASN A 141 10.03 -0.95 -0.30
CA ASN A 141 10.80 -1.05 0.94
C ASN A 141 10.02 -1.76 2.06
N THR A 142 9.28 -2.80 1.71
CA THR A 142 8.46 -3.56 2.65
C THR A 142 8.54 -5.06 2.39
N SER A 143 8.33 -5.85 3.42
CA SER A 143 8.21 -7.32 3.33
C SER A 143 6.77 -7.81 3.11
N ILE A 144 5.78 -6.90 3.09
CA ILE A 144 4.37 -7.27 2.88
C ILE A 144 4.15 -7.67 1.43
N ILE A 145 3.65 -8.85 1.20
CA ILE A 145 3.30 -9.38 -0.13
C ILE A 145 1.84 -9.79 -0.10
N ILE A 146 1.06 -9.34 -1.09
CA ILE A 146 -0.36 -9.63 -1.23
C ILE A 146 -0.55 -10.61 -2.38
N GLU A 147 -1.27 -11.71 -2.12
CA GLU A 147 -1.68 -12.62 -3.18
C GLU A 147 -2.72 -11.96 -4.09
N PRO A 148 -2.69 -12.22 -5.39
CA PRO A 148 -3.70 -11.71 -6.31
C PRO A 148 -5.11 -12.14 -5.91
N ASN A 149 -6.05 -11.24 -5.98
CA ASN A 149 -7.47 -11.54 -5.80
C ASN A 149 -7.98 -12.42 -6.96
N LYS A 150 -8.96 -13.27 -6.69
CA LYS A 150 -9.60 -14.13 -7.71
C LYS A 150 -10.29 -13.31 -8.81
N ASN A 151 -10.81 -12.13 -8.48
CA ASN A 151 -11.32 -11.17 -9.46
C ASN A 151 -10.15 -10.36 -10.04
N SER A 152 -9.85 -10.54 -11.31
CA SER A 152 -8.75 -9.86 -12.00
C SER A 152 -8.88 -8.35 -12.02
N PHE A 153 -10.10 -7.80 -12.02
CA PHE A 153 -10.35 -6.36 -11.92
C PHE A 153 -9.73 -5.75 -10.66
N ASN A 154 -9.64 -6.52 -9.58
CA ASN A 154 -9.06 -6.06 -8.33
C ASN A 154 -7.51 -6.08 -8.32
N ASN A 155 -6.88 -6.58 -9.39
CA ASN A 155 -5.43 -6.75 -9.52
C ASN A 155 -4.87 -6.00 -10.76
N PRO A 156 -5.13 -4.71 -10.94
CA PRO A 156 -4.77 -3.99 -12.16
C PRO A 156 -3.27 -3.69 -12.29
N ILE A 157 -2.47 -3.98 -11.27
CA ILE A 157 -1.02 -3.82 -11.23
C ILE A 157 -0.42 -5.12 -10.69
N GLN A 158 0.48 -5.75 -11.43
CA GLN A 158 1.13 -7.00 -11.04
C GLN A 158 2.63 -6.94 -11.25
N TYR A 159 3.40 -7.56 -10.37
CA TYR A 159 4.82 -7.79 -10.61
C TYR A 159 5.01 -8.76 -11.77
N THR A 160 6.02 -8.49 -12.60
CA THR A 160 6.37 -9.39 -13.72
C THR A 160 7.02 -10.69 -13.23
N ALA A 161 7.24 -11.63 -14.13
CA ALA A 161 7.91 -12.89 -13.81
C ALA A 161 9.39 -12.70 -13.40
N ASN A 162 10.03 -11.60 -13.84
CA ASN A 162 11.40 -11.23 -13.47
C ASN A 162 11.41 -9.76 -13.02
N PRO A 163 10.84 -9.45 -11.83
CA PRO A 163 10.48 -8.07 -11.51
C PRO A 163 11.65 -7.20 -11.06
N LEU A 164 12.77 -7.74 -10.56
CA LEU A 164 13.87 -6.95 -10.02
C LEU A 164 14.58 -6.16 -11.12
N ILE A 165 14.49 -4.82 -11.05
CA ILE A 165 15.21 -3.89 -11.96
C ILE A 165 16.51 -3.44 -11.30
N SER A 166 16.46 -3.04 -10.02
CA SER A 166 17.61 -2.48 -9.31
C SER A 166 17.46 -2.66 -7.80
N GLY A 167 18.58 -2.73 -7.09
CA GLY A 167 18.63 -2.95 -5.66
C GLY A 167 18.80 -4.43 -5.29
N TYR A 168 18.50 -4.76 -4.04
CA TYR A 168 18.67 -6.09 -3.48
C TYR A 168 17.35 -6.66 -2.94
N ILE A 169 17.15 -7.93 -3.19
CA ILE A 169 16.14 -8.79 -2.56
C ILE A 169 16.70 -10.22 -2.49
N SER A 170 16.50 -10.93 -1.39
CA SER A 170 16.92 -12.32 -1.31
C SER A 170 16.17 -13.20 -2.31
N LYS A 171 16.82 -14.24 -2.82
CA LYS A 171 16.20 -15.18 -3.78
C LYS A 171 14.87 -15.74 -3.28
N PRO A 172 14.73 -16.21 -2.02
CA PRO A 172 13.44 -16.71 -1.51
C PRO A 172 12.33 -15.65 -1.51
N LYS A 173 12.66 -14.39 -1.20
CA LYS A 173 11.69 -13.28 -1.21
C LYS A 173 11.33 -12.86 -2.63
N LEU A 174 12.30 -12.88 -3.55
CA LEU A 174 12.05 -12.61 -4.97
C LEU A 174 11.08 -13.63 -5.56
N GLU A 175 11.26 -14.93 -5.29
CA GLU A 175 10.34 -15.97 -5.74
C GLU A 175 8.91 -15.79 -5.18
N LEU A 176 8.79 -15.32 -3.95
CA LEU A 176 7.48 -15.01 -3.38
C LEU A 176 6.81 -13.80 -4.05
N LEU A 177 7.61 -12.82 -4.47
CA LEU A 177 7.11 -11.56 -5.04
C LEU A 177 6.59 -11.74 -6.47
N LYS A 178 7.18 -12.66 -7.24
CA LYS A 178 6.82 -12.90 -8.65
C LYS A 178 5.32 -13.09 -8.82
N SER A 179 4.74 -12.38 -9.78
CA SER A 179 3.32 -12.45 -10.14
C SER A 179 2.33 -12.07 -9.02
N THR A 180 2.81 -11.54 -7.90
CA THR A 180 1.96 -10.94 -6.87
C THR A 180 1.63 -9.48 -7.21
N VAL A 181 0.94 -8.77 -6.32
CA VAL A 181 0.41 -7.43 -6.62
C VAL A 181 0.90 -6.39 -5.63
N PRO A 182 1.39 -5.21 -6.09
CA PRO A 182 1.71 -4.08 -5.23
C PRO A 182 0.49 -3.24 -4.86
N PHE A 183 -0.62 -3.45 -5.55
CA PHE A 183 -1.88 -2.75 -5.35
C PHE A 183 -3.05 -3.73 -5.48
N GLN A 184 -4.02 -3.56 -4.61
CA GLN A 184 -5.30 -4.26 -4.72
C GLN A 184 -6.42 -3.36 -4.22
N LEU A 185 -7.64 -3.62 -4.65
CA LEU A 185 -8.83 -2.91 -4.21
C LEU A 185 -9.97 -3.87 -3.91
N SER A 186 -10.92 -3.39 -3.09
CA SER A 186 -12.20 -4.07 -2.87
C SER A 186 -13.32 -3.07 -2.65
N LYS A 187 -14.53 -3.46 -3.04
CA LYS A 187 -15.74 -2.72 -2.69
C LYS A 187 -16.23 -3.17 -1.30
N LYS A 188 -16.68 -2.21 -0.48
CA LYS A 188 -17.30 -2.48 0.81
C LYS A 188 -18.51 -1.56 1.01
N GLY A 189 -19.72 -2.10 0.92
CA GLY A 189 -20.93 -1.29 0.82
C GLY A 189 -20.88 -0.37 -0.41
N GLU A 190 -21.10 0.92 -0.23
CA GLU A 190 -20.95 1.93 -1.28
C GLU A 190 -19.54 2.50 -1.39
N GLY A 191 -18.65 2.15 -0.46
CA GLY A 191 -17.27 2.64 -0.38
C GLY A 191 -16.26 1.75 -1.06
N ARG A 192 -14.99 2.17 -0.91
CA ARG A 192 -13.84 1.49 -1.49
C ARG A 192 -12.73 1.33 -0.46
N VAL A 193 -12.06 0.20 -0.54
CA VAL A 193 -10.86 -0.11 0.25
C VAL A 193 -9.74 -0.37 -0.72
N LEU A 194 -8.72 0.48 -0.71
CA LEU A 194 -7.56 0.41 -1.59
C LEU A 194 -6.29 0.23 -0.75
N TYR A 195 -5.34 -0.52 -1.25
CA TYR A 195 -4.08 -0.74 -0.55
C TYR A 195 -2.89 -0.78 -1.50
N PHE A 196 -1.81 -0.14 -1.06
CA PHE A 196 -0.52 -0.15 -1.71
C PHE A 196 0.53 -0.78 -0.79
N THR A 197 1.17 -1.85 -1.23
CA THR A 197 2.35 -2.36 -0.52
C THR A 197 3.58 -1.51 -0.83
N ASP A 198 3.66 -0.95 -2.03
CA ASP A 198 4.79 -0.15 -2.48
C ASP A 198 4.57 1.33 -2.22
N ASN A 199 5.65 2.07 -2.00
CA ASN A 199 5.60 3.50 -1.83
C ASN A 199 5.44 4.19 -3.19
N THR A 200 4.30 4.85 -3.41
CA THR A 200 4.00 5.56 -4.67
C THR A 200 4.61 6.95 -4.74
N ASN A 201 5.08 7.49 -3.63
CA ASN A 201 5.50 8.89 -3.48
C ASN A 201 6.93 9.05 -2.98
N PHE A 202 7.75 8.00 -3.09
CA PHE A 202 9.06 7.90 -2.48
C PHE A 202 9.88 9.18 -2.60
N ARG A 203 10.20 9.77 -1.44
CA ARG A 203 10.94 11.02 -1.24
C ARG A 203 10.47 12.20 -2.08
N GLY A 204 9.22 12.20 -2.55
CA GLY A 204 8.65 13.27 -3.37
C GLY A 204 9.28 13.47 -4.75
N PHE A 205 10.21 12.61 -5.17
CA PHE A 205 10.86 12.71 -6.49
C PHE A 205 10.57 11.53 -7.42
N TRP A 206 10.00 10.42 -6.92
CA TRP A 206 9.63 9.26 -7.73
C TRP A 206 8.32 9.53 -8.49
N LEU A 207 8.39 10.41 -9.50
CA LEU A 207 7.22 11.00 -10.17
C LEU A 207 6.36 9.98 -10.94
N GLY A 208 6.95 8.87 -11.38
CA GLY A 208 6.26 7.89 -12.23
C GLY A 208 5.06 7.22 -11.56
N THR A 209 5.07 7.07 -10.24
CA THR A 209 4.03 6.37 -9.48
C THR A 209 3.07 7.28 -8.73
N GLU A 210 3.36 8.57 -8.60
CA GLU A 210 2.47 9.54 -7.91
C GLU A 210 1.05 9.56 -8.51
N LYS A 211 0.94 9.35 -9.82
CA LYS A 211 -0.35 9.29 -10.52
C LYS A 211 -1.27 8.22 -9.98
N LEU A 212 -0.73 7.12 -9.45
CA LEU A 212 -1.53 6.07 -8.83
C LEU A 212 -2.31 6.59 -7.63
N LEU A 213 -1.68 7.39 -6.75
CA LEU A 213 -2.37 7.98 -5.60
C LEU A 213 -3.42 9.01 -6.07
N TRP A 214 -3.12 9.85 -7.06
CA TRP A 214 -4.11 10.75 -7.65
C TRP A 214 -5.30 9.99 -8.20
N ASN A 215 -5.08 8.94 -8.98
CA ASN A 215 -6.16 8.12 -9.53
C ASN A 215 -6.96 7.41 -8.43
N ALA A 216 -6.29 6.92 -7.38
CA ALA A 216 -6.96 6.32 -6.22
C ALA A 216 -7.91 7.29 -5.51
N ILE A 217 -7.63 8.59 -5.55
CA ILE A 217 -8.47 9.61 -4.91
C ILE A 217 -9.58 10.08 -5.85
N PHE A 218 -9.26 10.42 -7.09
CA PHE A 218 -10.20 11.07 -8.00
C PHE A 218 -11.05 10.09 -8.79
N PHE A 219 -10.57 8.87 -9.03
CA PHE A 219 -11.28 7.87 -9.84
C PHE A 219 -11.76 6.64 -9.05
N ASN A 220 -11.67 6.66 -7.70
CA ASN A 220 -12.09 5.52 -6.89
C ASN A 220 -13.54 5.08 -7.12
N LYS A 221 -14.44 5.99 -7.45
CA LYS A 221 -15.84 5.65 -7.71
C LYS A 221 -16.07 4.91 -9.03
N LEU A 222 -15.09 4.92 -9.92
CA LEU A 222 -15.11 4.16 -11.18
C LEU A 222 -14.53 2.74 -11.01
N MET A 223 -13.97 2.44 -9.83
CA MET A 223 -13.35 1.16 -9.50
C MET A 223 -14.31 0.23 -8.76
#